data_b790cadedcdac677a272991243a1d2fd
#
_entry.id   b790cadedcdac677a272991243a1d2fd
#
_cell.length_a   1.000
_cell.length_b   1.000
_cell.length_c   1.000
_cell.angle_alpha   90.00
_cell.angle_beta   90.00
_cell.angle_gamma   90.00
#
_symmetry.space_group_name_H-M   'P 1'
#
loop_
_entity.id
_entity.type
_entity.pdbx_description
1 polymer ?
#
loop_
_entity_poly.entity_id
_entity_poly.type
_entity_poly.pdbx_seq_one_letter_code
_entity_poly.pdbx_strand_id
1 'polypeptide(L)'
;EIGATTSTFGYDDSMRRYLAATGRQDVVNAADKVASYLTADSEVYANPEKYFDQLIEINLSELEPHINGPFTPDRGTPVSKMKAEAEANGWPIKVEWGLIGSCTNSSYEDMSRAASIVRQAVAHGITPKAEFGINPGSEQIRYTIERDGIIADFEKMGTKVFTNACGPCIGQWDREGADKQEKNTIVHSFNRNFSKRADGNPNTHAFVTSPEMVAALAISGRLDFNPI
;
A
#
# COMPACT_ATOMS: atom_id res chain seq x y z
N GLU A 1 1.72 -3.84 -11.04
CA GLU A 1 2.46 -4.58 -10.03
C GLU A 1 2.15 -6.09 -9.98
N ILE A 2 1.11 -6.54 -10.68
CA ILE A 2 0.80 -7.97 -10.84
C ILE A 2 1.73 -8.71 -11.82
N GLY A 3 2.73 -8.05 -12.35
CA GLY A 3 3.68 -8.65 -13.32
C GLY A 3 3.15 -8.74 -14.76
N ALA A 4 1.97 -8.23 -15.04
CA ALA A 4 1.42 -8.18 -16.41
C ALA A 4 2.18 -7.17 -17.28
N THR A 5 2.29 -7.45 -18.58
CA THR A 5 2.88 -6.52 -19.55
C THR A 5 2.08 -5.24 -19.68
N THR A 6 0.75 -5.35 -19.55
CA THR A 6 -0.17 -4.22 -19.56
C THR A 6 -1.44 -4.55 -18.78
N SER A 7 -2.17 -3.51 -18.39
CA SER A 7 -3.49 -3.60 -17.79
C SER A 7 -4.44 -2.65 -18.51
N THR A 8 -5.67 -3.08 -18.73
CA THR A 8 -6.69 -2.29 -19.41
C THR A 8 -7.94 -2.22 -18.55
N PHE A 9 -8.46 -1.02 -18.36
CA PHE A 9 -9.68 -0.74 -17.62
C PHE A 9 -10.68 0.00 -18.49
N GLY A 10 -11.95 -0.32 -18.37
CA GLY A 10 -13.00 0.43 -19.05
C GLY A 10 -13.16 1.84 -18.45
N TYR A 11 -13.58 2.80 -19.28
CA TYR A 11 -13.92 4.15 -18.82
C TYR A 11 -15.21 4.10 -18.00
N ASP A 12 -15.16 4.70 -16.80
CA ASP A 12 -16.27 4.73 -15.85
C ASP A 12 -16.44 6.11 -15.18
N ASP A 13 -17.46 6.22 -14.36
CA ASP A 13 -17.76 7.44 -13.60
C ASP A 13 -16.64 7.81 -12.61
N SER A 14 -15.87 6.87 -12.11
CA SER A 14 -14.75 7.15 -11.21
C SER A 14 -13.60 7.81 -11.96
N MET A 15 -13.26 7.29 -13.15
CA MET A 15 -12.28 7.93 -14.04
C MET A 15 -12.73 9.32 -14.48
N ARG A 16 -14.02 9.46 -14.81
CA ARG A 16 -14.62 10.75 -15.16
C ARG A 16 -14.44 11.80 -14.06
N ARG A 17 -14.83 11.44 -12.83
CA ARG A 17 -14.69 12.32 -11.67
C ARG A 17 -13.23 12.67 -11.38
N TYR A 18 -12.34 11.70 -11.44
CA TYR A 18 -10.91 11.93 -11.23
C TYR A 18 -10.31 12.87 -12.26
N LEU A 19 -10.61 12.69 -13.55
CA LEU A 19 -10.15 13.56 -14.61
C LEU A 19 -10.68 15.01 -14.42
N ALA A 20 -11.94 15.17 -14.08
CA ALA A 20 -12.54 16.48 -13.80
C ALA A 20 -11.87 17.15 -12.59
N ALA A 21 -11.71 16.43 -11.47
CA ALA A 21 -11.11 16.95 -10.25
C ALA A 21 -9.64 17.36 -10.41
N THR A 22 -8.95 16.77 -11.38
CA THR A 22 -7.53 17.03 -11.68
C THR A 22 -7.33 18.02 -12.83
N GLY A 23 -8.35 18.83 -13.16
CA GLY A 23 -8.27 19.90 -14.15
C GLY A 23 -8.26 19.47 -15.61
N ARG A 24 -8.70 18.22 -15.91
CA ARG A 24 -8.73 17.64 -17.26
C ARG A 24 -10.15 17.54 -17.82
N GLN A 25 -10.94 18.60 -17.65
CA GLN A 25 -12.33 18.64 -18.10
C GLN A 25 -12.49 18.49 -19.62
N ASP A 26 -11.55 18.98 -20.40
CA ASP A 26 -11.50 18.82 -21.84
C ASP A 26 -11.36 17.34 -22.27
N VAL A 27 -10.53 16.58 -21.54
CA VAL A 27 -10.39 15.12 -21.73
C VAL A 27 -11.69 14.41 -21.37
N VAL A 28 -12.36 14.79 -20.28
CA VAL A 28 -13.68 14.25 -19.91
C VAL A 28 -14.68 14.50 -21.03
N ASN A 29 -14.76 15.71 -21.54
CA ASN A 29 -15.71 16.07 -22.59
C ASN A 29 -15.45 15.30 -23.91
N ALA A 30 -14.20 14.97 -24.19
CA ALA A 30 -13.83 14.13 -25.33
C ALA A 30 -14.20 12.65 -25.09
N ALA A 31 -13.86 12.10 -23.91
CA ALA A 31 -14.13 10.73 -23.54
C ALA A 31 -15.64 10.43 -23.48
N ASP A 32 -16.44 11.34 -22.89
CA ASP A 32 -17.89 11.17 -22.78
C ASP A 32 -18.58 11.02 -24.17
N LYS A 33 -18.03 11.65 -25.23
CA LYS A 33 -18.58 11.53 -26.59
C LYS A 33 -18.36 10.15 -27.21
N VAL A 34 -17.40 9.41 -26.72
CA VAL A 34 -17.00 8.08 -27.24
C VAL A 34 -16.98 7.00 -26.17
N ALA A 35 -17.68 7.24 -25.06
CA ALA A 35 -17.64 6.37 -23.86
C ALA A 35 -17.95 4.90 -24.19
N SER A 36 -18.87 4.65 -25.13
CA SER A 36 -19.22 3.29 -25.56
C SER A 36 -18.09 2.54 -26.26
N TYR A 37 -17.09 3.26 -26.77
CA TYR A 37 -15.87 2.66 -27.40
C TYR A 37 -14.70 2.55 -26.41
N LEU A 38 -14.85 3.07 -25.19
CA LEU A 38 -13.84 3.02 -24.14
C LEU A 38 -14.12 1.95 -23.07
N THR A 39 -15.01 1.02 -23.39
CA THR A 39 -15.35 -0.15 -22.57
C THR A 39 -15.25 -1.40 -23.42
N ALA A 40 -15.20 -2.57 -22.80
CA ALA A 40 -15.30 -3.82 -23.55
C ALA A 40 -16.70 -3.98 -24.18
N ASP A 41 -16.77 -4.72 -25.28
CA ASP A 41 -18.04 -5.05 -25.92
C ASP A 41 -18.93 -5.87 -24.97
N SER A 42 -20.24 -5.70 -25.11
CA SER A 42 -21.20 -6.38 -24.25
C SER A 42 -21.07 -7.92 -24.27
N GLU A 43 -20.68 -8.49 -25.39
CA GLU A 43 -20.44 -9.93 -25.54
C GLU A 43 -19.24 -10.41 -24.69
N VAL A 44 -18.20 -9.58 -24.55
CA VAL A 44 -17.03 -9.89 -23.69
C VAL A 44 -17.43 -9.97 -22.22
N TYR A 45 -18.28 -9.04 -21.77
CA TYR A 45 -18.84 -9.10 -20.40
C TYR A 45 -19.76 -10.29 -20.16
N ALA A 46 -20.54 -10.67 -21.19
CA ALA A 46 -21.47 -11.79 -21.07
C ALA A 46 -20.79 -13.17 -21.11
N ASN A 47 -19.66 -13.28 -21.80
CA ASN A 47 -18.97 -14.55 -22.03
C ASN A 47 -17.43 -14.35 -21.93
N PRO A 48 -16.89 -13.90 -20.77
CA PRO A 48 -15.47 -13.55 -20.66
C PRO A 48 -14.52 -14.72 -20.95
N GLU A 49 -14.91 -15.94 -20.57
CA GLU A 49 -14.13 -17.16 -20.80
C GLU A 49 -13.91 -17.50 -22.29
N LYS A 50 -14.69 -16.89 -23.18
CA LYS A 50 -14.52 -17.05 -24.65
C LYS A 50 -13.38 -16.17 -25.20
N TYR A 51 -13.03 -15.11 -24.48
CA TYR A 51 -12.09 -14.07 -24.92
C TYR A 51 -10.81 -14.02 -24.12
N PHE A 52 -10.78 -14.58 -22.92
CA PHE A 52 -9.65 -14.57 -22.01
C PHE A 52 -9.23 -15.98 -21.64
N ASP A 53 -7.94 -16.18 -21.45
CA ASP A 53 -7.37 -17.48 -21.04
C ASP A 53 -7.73 -17.84 -19.59
N GLN A 54 -7.99 -16.84 -18.76
CA GLN A 54 -8.36 -17.03 -17.37
C GLN A 54 -9.31 -15.93 -16.89
N LEU A 55 -10.32 -16.35 -16.15
CA LEU A 55 -11.22 -15.44 -15.39
C LEU A 55 -10.90 -15.55 -13.91
N ILE A 56 -10.69 -14.41 -13.26
CA ILE A 56 -10.49 -14.33 -11.82
C ILE A 56 -11.60 -13.46 -11.23
N GLU A 57 -12.42 -14.06 -10.37
CA GLU A 57 -13.49 -13.36 -9.66
C GLU A 57 -13.10 -13.17 -8.20
N ILE A 58 -13.21 -11.93 -7.71
CA ILE A 58 -12.91 -11.59 -6.32
C ILE A 58 -14.13 -10.89 -5.71
N ASN A 59 -14.75 -11.53 -4.71
CA ASN A 59 -15.83 -10.90 -3.94
C ASN A 59 -15.23 -9.96 -2.89
N LEU A 60 -15.26 -8.65 -3.17
CA LEU A 60 -14.70 -7.64 -2.28
C LEU A 60 -15.40 -7.57 -0.92
N SER A 61 -16.65 -8.06 -0.82
CA SER A 61 -17.39 -8.10 0.45
C SER A 61 -16.92 -9.20 1.41
N GLU A 62 -16.22 -10.19 0.88
CA GLU A 62 -15.67 -11.33 1.65
C GLU A 62 -14.15 -11.25 1.78
N LEU A 63 -13.52 -10.30 1.07
CA LEU A 63 -12.08 -10.14 1.07
C LEU A 63 -11.61 -9.49 2.37
N GLU A 64 -10.84 -10.22 3.16
CA GLU A 64 -10.09 -9.63 4.28
C GLU A 64 -8.75 -9.04 3.80
N PRO A 65 -8.12 -8.12 4.56
CA PRO A 65 -6.79 -7.63 4.24
C PRO A 65 -5.76 -8.76 4.16
N HIS A 66 -4.84 -8.64 3.20
CA HIS A 66 -3.74 -9.58 3.02
C HIS A 66 -2.40 -8.89 3.30
N ILE A 67 -1.46 -9.68 3.80
CA ILE A 67 -0.08 -9.28 3.99
C ILE A 67 0.77 -10.18 3.08
N ASN A 68 1.48 -9.57 2.15
CA ASN A 68 2.25 -10.26 1.13
C ASN A 68 3.73 -10.37 1.53
N GLY A 69 4.29 -11.56 1.45
CA GLY A 69 5.70 -11.81 1.72
C GLY A 69 5.97 -12.84 2.81
N PRO A 70 7.21 -12.91 3.31
CA PRO A 70 8.36 -12.11 2.89
C PRO A 70 9.07 -12.70 1.67
N PHE A 71 9.99 -11.94 1.09
CA PHE A 71 10.96 -12.35 0.05
C PHE A 71 10.38 -12.70 -1.33
N THR A 72 9.07 -12.74 -1.48
CA THR A 72 8.39 -13.04 -2.75
C THR A 72 7.06 -12.29 -2.84
N PRO A 73 6.66 -11.80 -4.03
CA PRO A 73 5.35 -11.20 -4.24
C PRO A 73 4.21 -12.24 -4.32
N ASP A 74 4.55 -13.54 -4.43
CA ASP A 74 3.59 -14.61 -4.69
C ASP A 74 2.99 -15.21 -3.41
N ARG A 75 3.32 -14.64 -2.24
CA ARG A 75 2.88 -15.15 -0.94
C ARG A 75 1.96 -14.16 -0.23
N GLY A 76 0.70 -14.16 -0.62
CA GLY A 76 -0.35 -13.40 0.08
C GLY A 76 -0.94 -14.22 1.22
N THR A 77 -0.89 -13.70 2.45
CA THR A 77 -1.47 -14.32 3.64
C THR A 77 -2.62 -13.46 4.15
N PRO A 78 -3.84 -14.01 4.29
CA PRO A 78 -4.93 -13.31 4.97
C PRO A 78 -4.52 -12.91 6.39
N VAL A 79 -4.92 -11.73 6.84
CA VAL A 79 -4.52 -11.21 8.15
C VAL A 79 -4.94 -12.14 9.29
N SER A 80 -6.10 -12.80 9.16
CA SER A 80 -6.58 -13.79 10.14
C SER A 80 -5.67 -15.00 10.31
N LYS A 81 -4.85 -15.32 9.31
CA LYS A 81 -3.91 -16.46 9.30
C LYS A 81 -2.46 -16.08 9.56
N MET A 82 -2.16 -14.78 9.62
CA MET A 82 -0.77 -14.29 9.71
C MET A 82 -0.03 -14.80 10.94
N LYS A 83 -0.69 -14.92 12.08
CA LYS A 83 -0.08 -15.49 13.29
C LYS A 83 0.43 -16.91 13.07
N ALA A 84 -0.42 -17.80 12.56
CA ALA A 84 -0.07 -19.19 12.33
C ALA A 84 1.04 -19.34 11.27
N GLU A 85 0.97 -18.53 10.20
CA GLU A 85 1.99 -18.54 9.16
C GLU A 85 3.35 -18.03 9.68
N ALA A 86 3.37 -17.00 10.50
CA ALA A 86 4.59 -16.48 11.08
C ALA A 86 5.24 -17.49 12.04
N GLU A 87 4.43 -18.15 12.89
CA GLU A 87 4.90 -19.21 13.79
C GLU A 87 5.46 -20.40 13.00
N ALA A 88 4.75 -20.88 11.99
CA ALA A 88 5.17 -22.01 11.17
C ALA A 88 6.47 -21.77 10.39
N ASN A 89 6.74 -20.53 10.01
CA ASN A 89 7.91 -20.17 9.22
C ASN A 89 9.03 -19.50 10.06
N GLY A 90 8.82 -19.30 11.35
CA GLY A 90 9.79 -18.66 12.24
C GLY A 90 10.10 -17.20 11.87
N TRP A 91 9.07 -16.46 11.40
CA TRP A 91 9.23 -15.04 11.10
C TRP A 91 9.21 -14.20 12.37
N PRO A 92 10.07 -13.17 12.49
CA PRO A 92 10.01 -12.25 13.62
C PRO A 92 8.67 -11.54 13.67
N ILE A 93 7.95 -11.66 14.79
CA ILE A 93 6.63 -11.04 14.99
C ILE A 93 6.75 -9.55 15.28
N LYS A 94 7.83 -9.11 15.93
CA LYS A 94 8.06 -7.69 16.22
C LYS A 94 8.27 -6.93 14.92
N VAL A 95 7.44 -5.92 14.68
CA VAL A 95 7.62 -4.97 13.58
C VAL A 95 8.59 -3.88 14.03
N GLU A 96 9.71 -3.73 13.33
CA GLU A 96 10.69 -2.68 13.59
C GLU A 96 10.31 -1.36 12.91
N TRP A 97 9.76 -1.44 11.70
CA TRP A 97 9.33 -0.30 10.91
C TRP A 97 8.02 -0.55 10.19
N GLY A 98 7.16 0.49 10.19
CA GLY A 98 6.07 0.65 9.24
C GLY A 98 6.38 1.80 8.29
N LEU A 99 6.23 1.60 6.98
CA LEU A 99 6.57 2.60 5.98
C LEU A 99 5.49 2.70 4.90
N ILE A 100 4.74 3.80 4.90
CA ILE A 100 3.76 4.09 3.85
C ILE A 100 4.46 4.81 2.70
N GLY A 101 4.36 4.29 1.50
CA GLY A 101 4.94 4.78 0.25
C GLY A 101 4.58 3.77 -0.84
N SER A 102 5.03 3.89 -1.95
CA SER A 102 5.85 4.76 -2.73
C SER A 102 5.00 5.64 -3.67
N CYS A 103 5.42 5.84 -4.94
CA CYS A 103 4.60 6.51 -5.97
C CYS A 103 3.25 5.82 -6.23
N THR A 104 3.10 4.54 -5.89
CA THR A 104 1.92 3.71 -6.16
C THR A 104 0.92 3.74 -5.01
N ASN A 105 1.37 3.53 -3.76
CA ASN A 105 0.51 3.32 -2.60
C ASN A 105 0.72 4.37 -1.50
N SER A 106 0.77 5.62 -1.88
CA SER A 106 0.77 6.79 -1.00
C SER A 106 0.12 8.00 -1.69
N SER A 107 -0.99 7.74 -2.38
CA SER A 107 -1.85 8.77 -2.95
C SER A 107 -2.47 9.64 -1.85
N TYR A 108 -3.12 10.72 -2.23
CA TYR A 108 -3.88 11.55 -1.30
C TYR A 108 -4.92 10.72 -0.50
N GLU A 109 -5.62 9.81 -1.18
CA GLU A 109 -6.61 8.94 -0.55
C GLU A 109 -5.97 7.97 0.43
N ASP A 110 -4.88 7.30 0.05
CA ASP A 110 -4.13 6.38 0.90
C ASP A 110 -3.64 7.07 2.18
N MET A 111 -3.04 8.24 2.03
CA MET A 111 -2.56 9.06 3.15
C MET A 111 -3.71 9.51 4.05
N SER A 112 -4.85 9.90 3.47
CA SER A 112 -6.03 10.33 4.23
C SER A 112 -6.63 9.20 5.07
N ARG A 113 -6.70 7.98 4.51
CA ARG A 113 -7.20 6.79 5.20
C ARG A 113 -6.27 6.36 6.34
N ALA A 114 -4.97 6.29 6.06
CA ALA A 114 -3.98 5.98 7.09
C ALA A 114 -3.96 7.05 8.20
N ALA A 115 -4.06 8.34 7.86
CA ALA A 115 -4.16 9.41 8.84
C ALA A 115 -5.43 9.33 9.70
N SER A 116 -6.52 8.77 9.18
CA SER A 116 -7.73 8.52 9.98
C SER A 116 -7.45 7.53 11.12
N ILE A 117 -6.68 6.48 10.87
CA ILE A 117 -6.25 5.51 11.90
C ILE A 117 -5.32 6.20 12.92
N VAL A 118 -4.36 6.99 12.42
CA VAL A 118 -3.42 7.75 13.25
C VAL A 118 -4.17 8.71 14.19
N ARG A 119 -5.13 9.49 13.67
CA ARG A 119 -5.96 10.41 14.47
C ARG A 119 -6.70 9.69 15.59
N GLN A 120 -7.28 8.53 15.30
CA GLN A 120 -7.98 7.71 16.29
C GLN A 120 -7.01 7.23 17.38
N ALA A 121 -5.85 6.72 17.00
CA ALA A 121 -4.83 6.27 17.93
C ALA A 121 -4.35 7.42 18.84
N VAL A 122 -4.06 8.60 18.27
CA VAL A 122 -3.67 9.80 19.04
C VAL A 122 -4.78 10.22 20.00
N ALA A 123 -6.04 10.21 19.57
CA ALA A 123 -7.18 10.56 20.43
C ALA A 123 -7.34 9.63 21.63
N HIS A 124 -6.88 8.39 21.51
CA HIS A 124 -6.86 7.40 22.60
C HIS A 124 -5.52 7.33 23.36
N GLY A 125 -4.59 8.24 23.09
CA GLY A 125 -3.27 8.26 23.76
C GLY A 125 -2.38 7.08 23.38
N ILE A 126 -2.63 6.44 22.25
CA ILE A 126 -1.84 5.30 21.76
C ILE A 126 -0.64 5.85 20.97
N THR A 127 0.56 5.35 21.28
CA THR A 127 1.80 5.63 20.56
C THR A 127 2.24 4.43 19.75
N PRO A 128 2.93 4.62 18.61
CA PRO A 128 3.42 3.51 17.80
C PRO A 128 4.47 2.71 18.59
N LYS A 129 4.46 1.41 18.40
CA LYS A 129 5.44 0.49 18.99
C LYS A 129 6.56 0.11 18.02
N ALA A 130 6.40 0.46 16.74
CA ALA A 130 7.42 0.41 15.72
C ALA A 130 7.81 1.82 15.29
N GLU A 131 9.00 1.98 14.72
CA GLU A 131 9.31 3.19 13.97
C GLU A 131 8.31 3.34 12.83
N PHE A 132 7.88 4.58 12.58
CA PHE A 132 6.86 4.83 11.57
C PHE A 132 7.31 5.94 10.61
N GLY A 133 7.16 5.70 9.32
CA GLY A 133 7.53 6.65 8.28
C GLY A 133 6.50 6.73 7.17
N ILE A 134 6.46 7.88 6.52
CA ILE A 134 5.69 8.12 5.30
C ILE A 134 6.59 8.68 4.21
N ASN A 135 6.37 8.21 2.99
CA ASN A 135 7.00 8.69 1.77
C ASN A 135 5.90 9.05 0.78
N PRO A 136 5.47 10.33 0.71
CA PRO A 136 4.40 10.77 -0.20
C PRO A 136 4.70 10.43 -1.66
N GLY A 137 3.68 10.09 -2.43
CA GLY A 137 3.80 9.55 -3.78
C GLY A 137 4.35 10.53 -4.83
N SER A 138 4.28 11.83 -4.55
CA SER A 138 4.85 12.90 -5.37
C SER A 138 4.96 14.18 -4.55
N GLU A 139 5.71 15.16 -5.03
CA GLU A 139 5.78 16.47 -4.41
C GLU A 139 4.40 17.17 -4.43
N GLN A 140 3.61 16.97 -5.48
CA GLN A 140 2.24 17.49 -5.53
C GLN A 140 1.38 16.92 -4.40
N ILE A 141 1.47 15.60 -4.16
CA ILE A 141 0.76 14.95 -3.05
C ILE A 141 1.29 15.49 -1.72
N ARG A 142 2.62 15.58 -1.55
CA ARG A 142 3.23 16.09 -0.32
C ARG A 142 2.71 17.47 0.04
N TYR A 143 2.73 18.41 -0.90
CA TYR A 143 2.18 19.76 -0.66
C TYR A 143 0.68 19.76 -0.38
N THR A 144 -0.08 18.87 -1.03
CA THR A 144 -1.53 18.79 -0.82
C THR A 144 -1.86 18.26 0.58
N ILE A 145 -1.22 17.18 1.00
CA ILE A 145 -1.45 16.60 2.34
C ILE A 145 -0.87 17.48 3.46
N GLU A 146 0.17 18.26 3.19
CA GLU A 146 0.69 19.28 4.11
C GLU A 146 -0.32 20.42 4.29
N ARG A 147 -0.81 21.00 3.19
CA ARG A 147 -1.86 22.04 3.19
C ARG A 147 -3.10 21.61 3.96
N ASP A 148 -3.52 20.36 3.80
CA ASP A 148 -4.74 19.81 4.39
C ASP A 148 -4.53 19.25 5.82
N GLY A 149 -3.32 19.42 6.40
CA GLY A 149 -3.00 19.06 7.77
C GLY A 149 -2.76 17.58 8.02
N ILE A 150 -2.73 16.75 6.98
CA ILE A 150 -2.54 15.29 7.08
C ILE A 150 -1.12 14.96 7.57
N ILE A 151 -0.09 15.69 7.12
CA ILE A 151 1.28 15.51 7.64
C ILE A 151 1.33 15.79 9.14
N ALA A 152 0.69 16.86 9.60
CA ALA A 152 0.65 17.21 11.02
C ALA A 152 -0.02 16.11 11.89
N ASP A 153 -0.96 15.34 11.35
CA ASP A 153 -1.53 14.21 12.06
C ASP A 153 -0.52 13.07 12.24
N PHE A 154 0.24 12.76 11.21
CA PHE A 154 1.34 11.79 11.29
C PHE A 154 2.44 12.24 12.25
N GLU A 155 2.81 13.52 12.23
CA GLU A 155 3.83 14.08 13.14
C GLU A 155 3.45 13.97 14.61
N LYS A 156 2.16 14.09 14.96
CA LYS A 156 1.66 13.84 16.33
C LYS A 156 1.96 12.42 16.83
N MET A 157 2.11 11.49 15.91
CA MET A 157 2.48 10.09 16.20
C MET A 157 4.00 9.87 16.20
N GLY A 158 4.81 10.91 15.97
CA GLY A 158 6.26 10.82 15.83
C GLY A 158 6.71 10.22 14.49
N THR A 159 5.85 10.22 13.50
CA THR A 159 6.12 9.67 12.16
C THR A 159 7.20 10.48 11.43
N LYS A 160 8.17 9.79 10.82
CA LYS A 160 9.19 10.42 9.98
C LYS A 160 8.64 10.64 8.56
N VAL A 161 8.77 11.87 8.07
CA VAL A 161 8.41 12.22 6.69
C VAL A 161 9.64 12.12 5.81
N PHE A 162 9.65 11.18 4.88
CA PHE A 162 10.75 10.99 3.95
C PHE A 162 10.58 11.89 2.71
N THR A 163 11.72 12.24 2.12
CA THR A 163 11.74 12.86 0.79
C THR A 163 11.13 11.90 -0.22
N ASN A 164 10.37 12.44 -1.18
CA ASN A 164 9.82 11.65 -2.28
C ASN A 164 10.94 11.08 -3.16
N ALA A 165 11.36 9.87 -2.85
CA ALA A 165 12.45 9.15 -3.53
C ALA A 165 12.25 7.64 -3.45
N CYS A 166 12.92 6.92 -4.36
CA CYS A 166 12.79 5.47 -4.48
C CYS A 166 13.68 4.65 -3.51
N GLY A 167 14.43 5.27 -2.61
CA GLY A 167 15.40 4.60 -1.74
C GLY A 167 14.89 3.31 -1.10
N PRO A 168 13.86 3.35 -0.23
CA PRO A 168 13.30 2.15 0.39
C PRO A 168 12.60 1.20 -0.60
N CYS A 169 12.15 1.70 -1.75
CA CYS A 169 11.47 0.89 -2.76
C CYS A 169 12.44 0.03 -3.59
N ILE A 170 13.73 0.39 -3.64
CA ILE A 170 14.73 -0.26 -4.50
C ILE A 170 15.94 -0.84 -3.75
N GLY A 171 15.85 -0.96 -2.43
CA GLY A 171 16.92 -1.54 -1.62
C GLY A 171 18.08 -0.58 -1.29
N GLN A 172 17.83 0.73 -1.37
CA GLN A 172 18.82 1.78 -1.11
C GLN A 172 18.45 2.62 0.12
N TRP A 173 17.68 2.07 1.02
CA TRP A 173 17.38 2.71 2.28
C TRP A 173 18.46 2.43 3.31
N ASP A 174 19.18 3.47 3.72
CA ASP A 174 20.08 3.37 4.86
C ASP A 174 19.25 3.46 6.14
N ARG A 175 18.90 2.29 6.66
CA ARG A 175 18.15 2.17 7.91
C ARG A 175 19.12 2.16 9.08
N GLU A 176 19.32 3.33 9.70
CA GLU A 176 20.18 3.50 10.86
C GLU A 176 19.84 2.50 11.98
N GLY A 177 20.86 1.95 12.62
CA GLY A 177 20.72 1.06 13.77
C GLY A 177 20.24 -0.36 13.45
N ALA A 178 20.02 -0.71 12.18
CA ALA A 178 19.65 -2.06 11.81
C ALA A 178 20.86 -3.01 11.93
N ASP A 179 20.72 -4.04 12.77
CA ASP A 179 21.70 -5.13 12.80
C ASP A 179 21.55 -6.01 11.56
N LYS A 180 22.59 -6.05 10.72
CA LYS A 180 22.59 -6.87 9.50
C LYS A 180 22.72 -8.37 9.75
N GLN A 181 23.00 -8.78 10.97
CA GLN A 181 23.13 -10.19 11.36
C GLN A 181 21.81 -10.75 11.92
N GLU A 182 20.92 -9.90 12.40
CA GLU A 182 19.67 -10.31 13.02
C GLU A 182 18.50 -10.27 12.03
N LYS A 183 17.63 -11.29 12.13
CA LYS A 183 16.36 -11.29 11.43
C LYS A 183 15.45 -10.20 12.03
N ASN A 184 14.85 -9.42 11.18
CA ASN A 184 13.90 -8.37 11.59
C ASN A 184 12.74 -8.29 10.61
N THR A 185 11.64 -7.68 11.03
CA THR A 185 10.43 -7.50 10.21
C THR A 185 10.15 -6.03 10.02
N ILE A 186 9.88 -5.67 8.77
CA ILE A 186 9.31 -4.39 8.38
C ILE A 186 8.01 -4.61 7.59
N VAL A 187 7.08 -3.68 7.70
CA VAL A 187 5.85 -3.65 6.92
C VAL A 187 5.79 -2.37 6.10
N HIS A 188 5.41 -2.47 4.85
CA HIS A 188 5.34 -1.30 3.98
C HIS A 188 4.27 -1.44 2.90
N SER A 189 3.90 -0.31 2.30
CA SER A 189 2.97 -0.27 1.17
C SER A 189 3.65 -0.11 -0.18
N PHE A 190 4.97 -0.31 -0.26
CA PHE A 190 5.70 -0.30 -1.54
C PHE A 190 5.35 -1.51 -2.40
N ASN A 191 5.84 -1.54 -3.62
CA ASN A 191 5.41 -2.49 -4.65
C ASN A 191 6.02 -3.88 -4.54
N ARG A 192 7.20 -4.01 -3.92
CA ARG A 192 8.02 -5.24 -3.96
C ARG A 192 8.62 -5.57 -2.60
N ASN A 193 8.80 -6.86 -2.36
CA ASN A 193 9.36 -7.41 -1.12
C ASN A 193 10.43 -8.48 -1.35
N PHE A 194 11.07 -8.49 -2.50
CA PHE A 194 12.23 -9.36 -2.75
C PHE A 194 13.31 -9.15 -1.71
N SER A 195 14.12 -10.18 -1.47
CA SER A 195 15.28 -10.07 -0.58
C SER A 195 16.12 -8.84 -0.90
N LYS A 196 16.52 -8.10 0.13
CA LYS A 196 17.28 -6.83 0.05
C LYS A 196 16.55 -5.66 -0.59
N ARG A 197 15.27 -5.80 -0.95
CA ARG A 197 14.53 -4.77 -1.71
C ARG A 197 14.29 -3.48 -0.92
N ALA A 198 14.21 -3.52 0.39
CA ALA A 198 13.96 -2.34 1.22
C ALA A 198 15.27 -1.61 1.62
N ASP A 199 16.10 -2.24 2.45
CA ASP A 199 17.29 -1.68 3.10
C ASP A 199 18.60 -2.38 2.73
N GLY A 200 18.59 -3.18 1.67
CA GLY A 200 19.77 -3.93 1.23
C GLY A 200 20.16 -5.10 2.16
N ASN A 201 19.46 -5.30 3.28
CA ASN A 201 19.78 -6.34 4.25
C ASN A 201 19.05 -7.64 3.90
N PRO A 202 19.76 -8.79 3.73
CA PRO A 202 19.12 -10.06 3.41
C PRO A 202 18.29 -10.65 4.58
N ASN A 203 18.51 -10.19 5.81
CA ASN A 203 17.80 -10.64 6.99
C ASN A 203 16.53 -9.82 7.32
N THR A 204 16.26 -8.78 6.53
CA THR A 204 15.03 -8.02 6.66
C THR A 204 13.87 -8.74 5.97
N HIS A 205 12.92 -9.20 6.77
CA HIS A 205 11.65 -9.77 6.32
C HIS A 205 10.72 -8.59 5.97
N ALA A 206 10.68 -8.24 4.70
CA ALA A 206 9.83 -7.16 4.21
C ALA A 206 8.47 -7.69 3.77
N PHE A 207 7.40 -7.12 4.33
CA PHE A 207 6.03 -7.48 4.01
C PHE A 207 5.31 -6.30 3.37
N VAL A 208 4.55 -6.58 2.32
CA VAL A 208 3.72 -5.58 1.61
C VAL A 208 2.27 -5.72 2.03
N THR A 209 1.65 -4.60 2.36
CA THR A 209 0.21 -4.54 2.65
C THR A 209 -0.34 -3.13 2.37
N SER A 210 -1.63 -2.92 2.57
CA SER A 210 -2.24 -1.60 2.35
C SER A 210 -1.70 -0.53 3.31
N PRO A 211 -1.74 0.76 2.95
CA PRO A 211 -1.35 1.86 3.83
C PRO A 211 -2.02 1.84 5.19
N GLU A 212 -3.30 1.49 5.24
CA GLU A 212 -4.08 1.37 6.48
C GLU A 212 -3.53 0.25 7.37
N MET A 213 -3.24 -0.90 6.77
CA MET A 213 -2.64 -2.03 7.50
C MET A 213 -1.23 -1.70 7.99
N VAL A 214 -0.42 -1.00 7.19
CA VAL A 214 0.91 -0.53 7.63
C VAL A 214 0.78 0.34 8.88
N ALA A 215 -0.16 1.30 8.88
CA ALA A 215 -0.41 2.15 10.06
C ALA A 215 -0.81 1.31 11.28
N ALA A 216 -1.75 0.38 11.13
CA ALA A 216 -2.21 -0.50 12.21
C ALA A 216 -1.09 -1.38 12.76
N LEU A 217 -0.26 -1.97 11.89
CA LEU A 217 0.86 -2.83 12.28
C LEU A 217 2.00 -2.04 12.91
N ALA A 218 2.28 -0.81 12.46
CA ALA A 218 3.25 0.08 13.10
C ALA A 218 2.81 0.49 14.52
N ILE A 219 1.54 0.83 14.66
CA ILE A 219 0.95 1.20 15.97
C ILE A 219 0.97 0.01 16.94
N SER A 220 0.58 -1.18 16.49
CA SER A 220 0.59 -2.39 17.32
C SER A 220 2.00 -2.93 17.58
N GLY A 221 2.97 -2.66 16.69
CA GLY A 221 4.33 -3.21 16.72
C GLY A 221 4.38 -4.71 16.45
N ARG A 222 3.32 -5.31 15.89
CA ARG A 222 3.21 -6.76 15.72
C ARG A 222 2.70 -7.14 14.34
N LEU A 223 3.40 -8.06 13.68
CA LEU A 223 3.02 -8.62 12.38
C LEU A 223 1.71 -9.42 12.43
N ASP A 224 1.46 -10.08 13.55
CA ASP A 224 0.29 -10.95 13.79
C ASP A 224 -0.92 -10.20 14.36
N PHE A 225 -0.89 -8.87 14.37
CA PHE A 225 -2.03 -8.06 14.79
C PHE A 225 -3.14 -8.11 13.73
N ASN A 226 -4.32 -8.51 14.15
CA ASN A 226 -5.51 -8.49 13.32
C ASN A 226 -6.42 -7.33 13.77
N PRO A 227 -6.63 -6.30 12.92
CA PRO A 227 -7.46 -5.14 13.24
C PRO A 227 -8.97 -5.37 13.00
N ILE A 228 -9.39 -6.55 12.49
CA ILE A 228 -10.78 -6.88 12.17
C ILE A 228 -11.45 -7.56 13.36
#